data_11590b185cf209bc2299987b400d6bce
#
_entry.id   11590b185cf209bc2299987b400d6bce
#
_cell.length_a   1.000
_cell.length_b   1.000
_cell.length_c   1.000
_cell.angle_alpha   90.00
_cell.angle_beta   90.00
_cell.angle_gamma   90.00
#
_symmetry.space_group_name_H-M   'P 1'
#
loop_
_entity.id
_entity.type
_entity.pdbx_description
1 polymer ?
#
loop_
_entity_poly.entity_id
_entity_poly.type
_entity_poly.pdbx_seq_one_letter_code
_entity_poly.pdbx_strand_id
1 'polypeptide(L)'
;MCRKPIDGRVQDNLRKWKTGGFRRPMPDKPFGDVIASTPTRKNEKLXASHPSLKPQAFMRQVVHAALPLGEGVILDPFAGAGSTLAAAEAVGYASIGVEKDPEFFALACESIPKLAALKTNSGVRACKSSYPEVS
;
A
#
# COMPACT_ATOMS: atom_id res chain seq x y z
N MET A 1 -13.31 -4.55 3.94
CA MET A 1 -12.31 -5.20 3.07
C MET A 1 -12.87 -6.55 2.60
N CYS A 2 -12.79 -6.83 1.30
CA CYS A 2 -13.30 -8.07 0.71
C CYS A 2 -12.15 -8.91 0.15
N ARG A 3 -12.29 -10.24 0.17
CA ARG A 3 -11.33 -11.14 -0.45
C ARG A 3 -12.08 -12.31 -1.10
N LYS A 4 -11.46 -12.98 -2.04
CA LYS A 4 -11.98 -14.23 -2.60
C LYS A 4 -12.08 -15.28 -1.49
N PRO A 5 -13.05 -16.19 -1.56
CA PRO A 5 -13.10 -17.33 -0.65
C PRO A 5 -11.77 -18.09 -0.65
N ILE A 6 -11.35 -18.54 0.51
CA ILE A 6 -10.11 -19.33 0.65
C ILE A 6 -10.38 -20.80 0.31
N ASP A 7 -9.36 -21.48 -0.17
CA ASP A 7 -9.37 -22.92 -0.47
C ASP A 7 -8.84 -23.67 0.76
N GLY A 8 -9.76 -24.25 1.54
CA GLY A 8 -9.42 -24.89 2.79
C GLY A 8 -9.14 -23.91 3.94
N ARG A 9 -8.18 -24.20 4.78
CA ARG A 9 -7.76 -23.30 5.87
C ARG A 9 -6.85 -22.20 5.35
N VAL A 10 -6.74 -21.09 6.08
CA VAL A 10 -5.89 -19.95 5.70
C VAL A 10 -4.44 -20.41 5.40
N GLN A 11 -3.89 -21.29 6.22
CA GLN A 11 -2.52 -21.78 6.04
C GLN A 11 -2.35 -22.61 4.75
N ASP A 12 -3.37 -23.38 4.37
CA ASP A 12 -3.33 -24.21 3.15
C ASP A 12 -3.43 -23.31 1.91
N ASN A 13 -4.32 -22.31 1.98
CA ASN A 13 -4.48 -21.30 0.94
C ASN A 13 -3.18 -20.49 0.75
N LEU A 14 -2.51 -20.11 1.86
CA LEU A 14 -1.23 -19.42 1.82
C LEU A 14 -0.13 -20.25 1.17
N ARG A 15 -0.05 -21.54 1.47
CA ARG A 15 0.94 -22.45 0.87
C ARG A 15 0.71 -22.59 -0.64
N LYS A 16 -0.56 -22.74 -1.04
CA LYS A 16 -0.96 -23.02 -2.43
C LYS A 16 -0.98 -21.77 -3.32
N TRP A 17 -1.59 -20.69 -2.82
CA TRP A 17 -1.93 -19.50 -3.61
C TRP A 17 -1.16 -18.24 -3.20
N LYS A 18 -0.38 -18.29 -2.11
CA LYS A 18 0.37 -17.16 -1.53
C LYS A 18 -0.51 -15.99 -1.07
N THR A 19 -1.82 -16.26 -0.89
CA THR A 19 -2.84 -15.25 -0.53
C THR A 19 -3.73 -15.75 0.62
N GLY A 20 -4.68 -14.91 1.05
CA GLY A 20 -5.74 -15.29 1.98
C GLY A 20 -5.50 -14.90 3.44
N GLY A 21 -4.33 -14.37 3.76
CA GLY A 21 -4.02 -13.84 5.08
C GLY A 21 -3.66 -12.37 5.03
N PHE A 22 -3.32 -11.81 6.18
CA PHE A 22 -2.75 -10.45 6.28
C PHE A 22 -1.32 -10.55 6.81
N ARG A 23 -0.43 -9.78 6.24
CA ARG A 23 0.95 -9.69 6.73
C ARG A 23 0.97 -8.97 8.08
N ARG A 24 1.69 -9.53 9.03
CA ARG A 24 1.89 -8.91 10.34
C ARG A 24 2.76 -7.65 10.20
N PRO A 25 2.43 -6.55 10.91
CA PRO A 25 3.31 -5.37 10.92
C PRO A 25 4.66 -5.65 11.58
N MET A 26 4.66 -6.58 12.57
CA MET A 26 5.87 -7.07 13.26
C MET A 26 5.68 -8.55 13.57
N PRO A 27 6.77 -9.33 13.76
CA PRO A 27 6.67 -10.79 13.97
C PRO A 27 5.75 -11.21 15.13
N ASP A 28 5.77 -10.43 16.21
CA ASP A 28 5.04 -10.68 17.44
C ASP A 28 3.67 -9.99 17.53
N LYS A 29 3.31 -9.19 16.50
CA LYS A 29 2.06 -8.41 16.54
C LYS A 29 1.18 -8.74 15.32
N PRO A 30 -0.01 -9.32 15.53
CA PRO A 30 -0.93 -9.59 14.42
C PRO A 30 -1.45 -8.28 13.81
N PHE A 31 -1.92 -8.35 12.57
CA PHE A 31 -2.62 -7.24 11.95
C PHE A 31 -3.98 -7.07 12.66
N GLY A 32 -4.22 -5.91 13.21
CA GLY A 32 -5.42 -5.66 14.03
C GLY A 32 -6.66 -5.35 13.20
N ASP A 33 -7.81 -5.55 13.81
CA ASP A 33 -9.10 -5.23 13.20
C ASP A 33 -9.36 -3.72 13.13
N VAL A 34 -8.65 -2.96 13.93
CA VAL A 34 -8.76 -1.50 14.00
C VAL A 34 -7.41 -0.88 13.64
N ILE A 35 -7.42 0.00 12.65
CA ILE A 35 -6.25 0.79 12.26
C ILE A 35 -6.55 2.26 12.63
N ALA A 36 -5.80 2.78 13.59
CA ALA A 36 -5.92 4.19 13.95
C ALA A 36 -5.46 5.05 12.77
N SER A 37 -6.27 6.03 12.42
CA SER A 37 -5.97 6.94 11.32
C SER A 37 -6.26 8.39 11.73
N THR A 38 -5.35 9.26 11.36
CA THR A 38 -5.55 10.71 11.49
C THR A 38 -5.93 11.27 10.11
N PRO A 39 -6.58 12.45 10.08
CA PRO A 39 -6.83 13.12 8.80
C PRO A 39 -5.53 13.36 8.02
N THR A 40 -5.66 13.47 6.70
CA THR A 40 -4.53 13.78 5.80
C THR A 40 -3.82 15.06 6.27
N ARG A 41 -2.53 14.97 6.48
CA ARG A 41 -1.69 16.06 7.02
C ARG A 41 -1.45 17.15 5.97
N LYS A 42 -1.14 18.37 6.44
CA LYS A 42 -0.82 19.52 5.56
C LYS A 42 0.28 19.17 4.54
N ASN A 43 1.36 18.55 4.99
CA ASN A 43 2.48 18.18 4.12
C ASN A 43 2.08 17.15 3.05
N GLU A 44 1.15 16.27 3.34
CA GLU A 44 0.60 15.33 2.35
C GLU A 44 -0.24 16.09 1.31
N LYS A 45 -1.08 17.03 1.75
CA LYS A 45 -1.91 17.87 0.86
C LYS A 45 -1.07 18.79 -0.04
N LEU A 46 0.07 19.22 0.44
CA LEU A 46 1.03 19.95 -0.40
C LEU A 46 1.68 19.08 -1.48
N UNK A 47 1.74 17.80 -1.25
CA UNK A 47 2.27 17.01 -2.09
C UNK A 47 1.43 16.62 -3.09
N ALA A 48 0.12 16.54 -2.82
CA ALA A 48 -0.91 16.13 -3.76
C ALA A 48 -2.24 16.84 -3.44
N SER A 49 -2.60 17.82 -4.22
CA SER A 49 -3.87 18.55 -4.09
C SER A 49 -5.01 17.75 -4.75
N HIS A 50 -5.56 16.80 -4.01
CA HIS A 50 -6.64 15.93 -4.50
C HIS A 50 -7.69 15.77 -3.41
N PRO A 51 -8.99 15.91 -3.74
CA PRO A 51 -10.06 15.87 -2.72
C PRO A 51 -10.14 14.54 -1.96
N SER A 52 -9.72 13.44 -2.58
CA SER A 52 -9.79 12.10 -1.99
C SER A 52 -8.43 11.55 -1.55
N LEU A 53 -7.44 12.43 -1.30
CA LEU A 53 -6.12 12.01 -0.85
C LEU A 53 -6.20 11.27 0.50
N LYS A 54 -5.60 10.08 0.58
CA LYS A 54 -5.62 9.23 1.77
C LYS A 54 -4.35 9.41 2.61
N PRO A 55 -4.45 9.42 3.96
CA PRO A 55 -3.26 9.55 4.82
C PRO A 55 -2.26 8.42 4.61
N GLN A 56 -1.00 8.76 4.39
CA GLN A 56 0.05 7.79 4.11
C GLN A 56 0.31 6.84 5.29
N ALA A 57 0.20 7.34 6.52
CA ALA A 57 0.36 6.49 7.71
C ALA A 57 -0.66 5.35 7.77
N PHE A 58 -1.88 5.59 7.29
CA PHE A 58 -2.94 4.59 7.18
C PHE A 58 -2.70 3.68 5.97
N MET A 59 -2.46 4.27 4.78
CA MET A 59 -2.33 3.52 3.53
C MET A 59 -1.17 2.52 3.58
N ARG A 60 -0.04 2.89 4.19
CA ARG A 60 1.12 1.99 4.33
C ARG A 60 0.80 0.74 5.16
N GLN A 61 -0.03 0.88 6.19
CA GLN A 61 -0.46 -0.27 7.00
C GLN A 61 -1.34 -1.22 6.19
N VAL A 62 -2.32 -0.67 5.46
CA VAL A 62 -3.25 -1.44 4.62
C VAL A 62 -2.48 -2.16 3.50
N VAL A 63 -1.64 -1.42 2.78
CA VAL A 63 -0.86 -1.95 1.65
C VAL A 63 0.11 -3.04 2.13
N HIS A 64 0.83 -2.79 3.24
CA HIS A 64 1.75 -3.78 3.82
C HIS A 64 1.02 -5.08 4.17
N ALA A 65 -0.15 -4.97 4.77
CA ALA A 65 -0.95 -6.13 5.17
C ALA A 65 -1.51 -6.92 3.97
N ALA A 66 -1.73 -6.26 2.83
CA ALA A 66 -2.40 -6.85 1.66
C ALA A 66 -1.59 -7.97 0.99
N LEU A 67 -0.25 -7.99 1.15
CA LEU A 67 0.62 -9.05 0.62
C LEU A 67 1.17 -9.89 1.78
N PRO A 68 0.49 -10.99 2.15
CA PRO A 68 0.81 -11.74 3.38
C PRO A 68 2.25 -12.26 3.44
N LEU A 69 2.85 -12.61 2.32
CA LEU A 69 4.24 -13.08 2.25
C LEU A 69 5.23 -11.97 1.84
N GLY A 70 4.74 -10.75 1.60
CA GLY A 70 5.57 -9.63 1.14
C GLY A 70 5.94 -9.69 -0.33
N GLU A 71 5.29 -10.57 -1.08
CA GLU A 71 5.54 -10.78 -2.51
C GLU A 71 4.26 -10.59 -3.30
N GLY A 72 4.34 -9.95 -4.46
CA GLY A 72 3.21 -9.70 -5.33
C GLY A 72 3.15 -8.28 -5.83
N VAL A 73 2.03 -7.92 -6.43
CA VAL A 73 1.79 -6.60 -7.01
C VAL A 73 0.50 -6.01 -6.42
N ILE A 74 0.56 -4.79 -5.96
CA ILE A 74 -0.62 -4.03 -5.53
C ILE A 74 -1.26 -3.42 -6.77
N LEU A 75 -2.54 -3.70 -7.00
CA LEU A 75 -3.30 -3.11 -8.11
C LEU A 75 -4.33 -2.13 -7.55
N ASP A 76 -4.30 -0.90 -8.03
CA ASP A 76 -5.32 0.11 -7.73
C ASP A 76 -5.95 0.58 -9.04
N PRO A 77 -7.17 0.09 -9.37
CA PRO A 77 -7.83 0.45 -10.61
C PRO A 77 -8.46 1.85 -10.62
N PHE A 78 -8.34 2.61 -9.52
CA PHE A 78 -8.88 3.97 -9.38
C PHE A 78 -7.87 4.83 -8.62
N ALA A 79 -6.68 4.97 -9.19
CA ALA A 79 -5.51 5.47 -8.47
C ALA A 79 -5.61 6.93 -7.97
N GLY A 80 -6.38 7.78 -8.67
CA GLY A 80 -6.48 9.20 -8.30
C GLY A 80 -5.10 9.84 -8.23
N ALA A 81 -4.80 10.50 -7.11
CA ALA A 81 -3.48 11.10 -6.86
C ALA A 81 -2.41 10.09 -6.41
N GLY A 82 -2.67 8.78 -6.52
CA GLY A 82 -1.66 7.75 -6.29
C GLY A 82 -1.37 7.41 -4.83
N SER A 83 -2.30 7.66 -3.89
CA SER A 83 -2.07 7.37 -2.46
C SER A 83 -1.66 5.92 -2.19
N THR A 84 -2.31 4.96 -2.88
CA THR A 84 -2.03 3.52 -2.75
C THR A 84 -0.64 3.18 -3.31
N LEU A 85 -0.32 3.74 -4.48
CA LEU A 85 0.96 3.48 -5.15
C LEU A 85 2.13 4.07 -4.35
N ALA A 86 1.95 5.29 -3.82
CA ALA A 86 2.94 5.92 -2.94
C ALA A 86 3.18 5.07 -1.67
N ALA A 87 2.11 4.51 -1.11
CA ALA A 87 2.22 3.62 0.05
C ALA A 87 2.95 2.32 -0.31
N ALA A 88 2.66 1.75 -1.50
CA ALA A 88 3.34 0.54 -1.99
C ALA A 88 4.84 0.80 -2.16
N GLU A 89 5.20 1.89 -2.84
CA GLU A 89 6.60 2.31 -3.00
C GLU A 89 7.30 2.47 -1.64
N ALA A 90 6.64 3.16 -0.70
CA ALA A 90 7.20 3.42 0.63
C ALA A 90 7.46 2.14 1.44
N VAL A 91 6.66 1.07 1.23
CA VAL A 91 6.87 -0.21 1.92
C VAL A 91 7.65 -1.23 1.08
N GLY A 92 8.08 -0.85 -0.13
CA GLY A 92 8.93 -1.67 -1.00
C GLY A 92 8.17 -2.70 -1.82
N TYR A 93 6.93 -2.41 -2.21
CA TYR A 93 6.12 -3.31 -3.04
C TYR A 93 5.96 -2.76 -4.46
N ALA A 94 5.96 -3.64 -5.44
CA ALA A 94 5.56 -3.29 -6.80
C ALA A 94 4.07 -2.93 -6.84
N SER A 95 3.70 -1.96 -7.67
CA SER A 95 2.30 -1.56 -7.81
C SER A 95 1.96 -1.14 -9.24
N ILE A 96 0.68 -1.28 -9.57
CA ILE A 96 0.10 -0.82 -10.83
C ILE A 96 -1.12 0.02 -10.48
N GLY A 97 -1.16 1.25 -10.99
CA GLY A 97 -2.33 2.12 -10.84
C GLY A 97 -2.98 2.38 -12.19
N VAL A 98 -4.30 2.50 -12.20
CA VAL A 98 -5.04 2.92 -13.38
C VAL A 98 -5.81 4.19 -13.00
N GLU A 99 -5.66 5.23 -13.81
CA GLU A 99 -6.40 6.48 -13.66
C GLU A 99 -6.83 6.94 -15.05
N LYS A 100 -8.13 7.16 -15.22
CA LYS A 100 -8.68 7.55 -16.53
C LYS A 100 -8.62 9.07 -16.77
N ASP A 101 -8.59 9.84 -15.68
CA ASP A 101 -8.54 11.30 -15.77
C ASP A 101 -7.08 11.74 -16.01
N PRO A 102 -6.78 12.40 -17.14
CA PRO A 102 -5.39 12.77 -17.46
C PRO A 102 -4.77 13.79 -16.48
N GLU A 103 -5.60 14.65 -15.88
CA GLU A 103 -5.08 15.61 -14.87
C GLU A 103 -4.70 14.88 -13.59
N PHE A 104 -5.53 13.95 -13.13
CA PHE A 104 -5.21 13.13 -11.96
C PHE A 104 -4.07 12.16 -12.24
N PHE A 105 -3.97 11.63 -13.45
CA PHE A 105 -2.82 10.80 -13.85
C PHE A 105 -1.51 11.61 -13.76
N ALA A 106 -1.48 12.81 -14.33
CA ALA A 106 -0.31 13.69 -14.27
C ALA A 106 0.04 14.03 -12.81
N LEU A 107 -0.98 14.37 -12.01
CA LEU A 107 -0.81 14.65 -10.58
C LEU A 107 -0.21 13.42 -9.85
N ALA A 108 -0.69 12.22 -10.15
CA ALA A 108 -0.18 10.99 -9.53
C ALA A 108 1.30 10.78 -9.86
N CYS A 109 1.71 10.98 -11.11
CA CYS A 109 3.11 10.84 -11.53
C CYS A 109 4.05 11.74 -10.71
N GLU A 110 3.59 12.94 -10.38
CA GLU A 110 4.37 13.90 -9.57
C GLU A 110 4.30 13.62 -8.07
N SER A 111 3.13 13.20 -7.57
CA SER A 111 2.89 13.10 -6.13
C SER A 111 3.36 11.78 -5.53
N ILE A 112 3.35 10.69 -6.30
CA ILE A 112 3.75 9.36 -5.78
C ILE A 112 5.14 9.39 -5.14
N PRO A 113 6.22 9.81 -5.81
CA PRO A 113 7.54 9.82 -5.16
C PRO A 113 7.62 10.78 -3.97
N LYS A 114 6.92 11.91 -4.03
CA LYS A 114 6.89 12.87 -2.91
C LYS A 114 6.20 12.29 -1.67
N LEU A 115 5.04 11.64 -1.87
CA LEU A 115 4.27 10.99 -0.80
C LEU A 115 5.02 9.76 -0.25
N ALA A 116 5.68 8.98 -1.12
CA ALA A 116 6.46 7.82 -0.71
C ALA A 116 7.64 8.20 0.19
N ALA A 117 8.27 9.33 -0.09
CA ALA A 117 9.41 9.83 0.69
C ALA A 117 9.03 10.40 2.06
N LEU A 118 7.75 10.67 2.32
CA LEU A 118 7.31 11.26 3.59
C LEU A 118 7.59 10.34 4.78
N LYS A 119 8.11 10.91 5.86
CA LYS A 119 8.25 10.19 7.14
C LYS A 119 6.87 10.07 7.81
N THR A 120 6.47 8.85 8.13
CA THR A 120 5.18 8.56 8.77
C THR A 120 5.36 7.63 9.97
N ASN A 121 4.42 7.69 10.89
CA ASN A 121 4.35 6.79 12.05
C ASN A 121 3.42 5.60 11.71
N SER A 122 3.66 4.94 10.59
CA SER A 122 2.83 3.81 10.15
C SER A 122 3.06 2.52 10.96
N GLY A 123 4.19 2.43 11.64
CA GLY A 123 4.55 1.22 12.41
C GLY A 123 4.97 0.03 11.54
N VAL A 124 5.04 0.21 10.23
CA VAL A 124 5.52 -0.84 9.30
C VAL A 124 6.89 -0.45 8.76
N ARG A 125 7.76 -1.45 8.60
CA ARG A 125 9.09 -1.27 8.01
C ARG A 125 9.02 -1.55 6.51
N ALA A 126 9.79 -0.81 5.74
CA ALA A 126 9.97 -1.08 4.32
C ALA A 126 10.54 -2.49 4.14
N CYS A 127 9.97 -3.23 3.22
CA CYS A 127 10.54 -4.49 2.77
C CYS A 127 11.80 -4.15 1.96
N LYS A 128 12.92 -4.79 2.28
CA LYS A 128 14.10 -4.65 1.43
C LYS A 128 13.76 -5.33 0.10
N SER A 129 13.81 -4.58 -0.97
CA SER A 129 13.54 -5.10 -2.30
C SER A 129 14.52 -6.26 -2.61
N SER A 130 13.96 -7.40 -2.95
CA SER A 130 14.74 -8.53 -3.45
C SER A 130 14.84 -8.51 -4.97
N TYR A 131 14.30 -7.49 -5.62
CA TYR A 131 14.39 -7.35 -7.07
C TYR A 131 15.74 -6.72 -7.43
N PRO A 132 16.53 -7.35 -8.30
CA PRO A 132 17.75 -6.72 -8.81
C PRO A 132 17.37 -5.48 -9.62
N GLU A 133 18.14 -4.43 -9.45
CA GLU A 133 17.98 -3.23 -10.28
C GLU A 133 18.18 -3.63 -11.74
N VAL A 134 17.20 -3.33 -12.57
CA VAL A 134 17.31 -3.54 -14.01
C VAL A 134 18.18 -2.40 -14.54
N SER A 135 19.41 -2.73 -14.86
CA SER A 135 20.35 -1.81 -15.49
C SER A 135 20.00 -1.59 -16.96
#